data_d7fdae03935cdaf92a0aed3ba8257e80
#
_entry.id   d7fdae03935cdaf92a0aed3ba8257e80
#
_cell.length_a   1.000
_cell.length_b   1.000
_cell.length_c   1.000
_cell.angle_alpha   90.00
_cell.angle_beta   90.00
_cell.angle_gamma   90.00
#
_symmetry.space_group_name_H-M   'P 1'
#
loop_
_entity.id
_entity.type
_entity.pdbx_description
1 polymer ?
#
loop_
_entity_poly.entity_id
_entity_poly.type
_entity_poly.pdbx_seq_one_letter_code
_entity_poly.pdbx_strand_id
1 'polypeptide(L)'
;MAMARAHALGWSLTDDADLAVLADGAEAPLVRFGDNLWSARLPEGTRAVRLLSRRFVPGERDPRIADRRVLGIAVRAVHLAERPIAAGAYGRGWHLSEAEWRWTDGDARIGLRPLARAMALEIYTAPGAVPGYWIAPVEST
;
A
#
# COMPACT_ATOMS: atom_id res chain seq x y z
N MET A 1 -4.90 8.19 -17.68
CA MET A 1 -6.25 8.29 -18.30
C MET A 1 -6.95 9.54 -17.77
N ALA A 2 -7.49 10.37 -18.65
CA ALA A 2 -8.25 11.55 -18.21
C ALA A 2 -9.57 11.12 -17.58
N MET A 3 -10.02 11.82 -16.53
CA MET A 3 -11.20 11.46 -15.75
C MET A 3 -12.47 11.34 -16.62
N ALA A 4 -12.73 12.32 -17.49
CA ALA A 4 -13.91 12.29 -18.35
C ALA A 4 -13.92 11.07 -19.28
N ARG A 5 -12.77 10.72 -19.86
CA ARG A 5 -12.65 9.55 -20.74
C ARG A 5 -12.82 8.25 -19.97
N ALA A 6 -12.27 8.18 -18.76
CA ALA A 6 -12.40 6.99 -17.91
C ALA A 6 -13.86 6.72 -17.58
N HIS A 7 -14.63 7.73 -17.19
CA HIS A 7 -16.05 7.60 -16.92
C HIS A 7 -16.83 7.18 -18.16
N ALA A 8 -16.52 7.74 -19.34
CA ALA A 8 -17.17 7.38 -20.59
C ALA A 8 -16.94 5.91 -20.96
N LEU A 9 -15.83 5.30 -20.54
CA LEU A 9 -15.51 3.90 -20.76
C LEU A 9 -16.02 2.98 -19.64
N GLY A 10 -16.77 3.51 -18.67
CA GLY A 10 -17.31 2.73 -17.55
C GLY A 10 -16.33 2.50 -16.40
N TRP A 11 -15.19 3.16 -16.39
CA TRP A 11 -14.25 3.12 -15.28
C TRP A 11 -14.79 3.94 -14.10
N SER A 12 -14.55 3.46 -12.89
CA SER A 12 -14.91 4.15 -11.65
C SER A 12 -13.68 4.41 -10.80
N LEU A 13 -13.76 5.47 -9.97
CA LEU A 13 -12.71 5.85 -9.06
C LEU A 13 -13.04 5.34 -7.65
N THR A 14 -12.08 4.72 -6.99
CA THR A 14 -12.22 4.24 -5.60
C THR A 14 -11.04 4.68 -4.75
N ASP A 15 -11.26 4.86 -3.46
CA ASP A 15 -10.21 5.06 -2.46
C ASP A 15 -9.77 3.73 -1.80
N ASP A 16 -10.42 2.62 -2.14
CA ASP A 16 -10.04 1.30 -1.64
C ASP A 16 -8.75 0.81 -2.30
N ALA A 17 -7.71 0.67 -1.50
CA ALA A 17 -6.41 0.23 -1.97
C ALA A 17 -6.33 -1.27 -2.27
N ASP A 18 -7.30 -2.06 -1.82
CA ASP A 18 -7.25 -3.52 -1.90
C ASP A 18 -5.91 -4.06 -1.39
N LEU A 19 -5.55 -3.64 -0.18
CA LEU A 19 -4.26 -3.96 0.43
C LEU A 19 -4.17 -5.44 0.77
N ALA A 20 -3.06 -6.06 0.39
CA ALA A 20 -2.69 -7.43 0.78
C ALA A 20 -1.27 -7.45 1.31
N VAL A 21 -1.00 -8.36 2.24
CA VAL A 21 0.32 -8.57 2.82
C VAL A 21 0.77 -9.99 2.53
N LEU A 22 1.95 -10.15 1.94
CA LEU A 22 2.58 -11.45 1.72
C LEU A 22 3.75 -11.60 2.68
N ALA A 23 3.78 -12.73 3.39
CA ALA A 23 4.88 -13.13 4.26
C ALA A 23 5.63 -14.28 3.59
N ASP A 24 6.87 -14.07 3.18
CA ASP A 24 7.66 -15.04 2.41
C ASP A 24 6.89 -15.64 1.24
N GLY A 25 6.13 -14.78 0.53
CA GLY A 25 5.36 -15.16 -0.64
C GLY A 25 3.96 -15.73 -0.38
N ALA A 26 3.59 -15.98 0.86
CA ALA A 26 2.26 -16.47 1.24
C ALA A 26 1.41 -15.35 1.81
N GLU A 27 0.14 -15.29 1.45
CA GLU A 27 -0.76 -14.27 1.96
C GLU A 27 -0.94 -14.40 3.47
N ALA A 28 -0.69 -13.31 4.19
CA ALA A 28 -0.93 -13.21 5.61
C ALA A 28 -2.31 -12.60 5.85
N PRO A 29 -3.11 -13.14 6.78
CA PRO A 29 -4.40 -12.55 7.09
C PRO A 29 -4.27 -11.09 7.51
N LEU A 30 -5.05 -10.20 6.89
CA LEU A 30 -5.02 -8.77 7.12
C LEU A 30 -6.33 -8.34 7.77
N VAL A 31 -6.23 -7.62 8.88
CA VAL A 31 -7.38 -7.07 9.61
C VAL A 31 -7.27 -5.55 9.61
N ARG A 32 -8.36 -4.88 9.27
CA ARG A 32 -8.43 -3.43 9.31
C ARG A 32 -9.02 -2.98 10.65
N PHE A 33 -8.29 -2.12 11.35
CA PHE A 33 -8.69 -1.54 12.63
C PHE A 33 -9.03 -0.05 12.47
N GLY A 34 -9.99 0.28 11.62
CA GLY A 34 -10.35 1.67 11.34
C GLY A 34 -9.82 2.14 9.98
N ASP A 35 -9.84 3.46 9.75
CA ASP A 35 -9.54 4.00 8.44
C ASP A 35 -8.05 3.97 8.08
N ASN A 36 -7.18 4.02 9.09
CA ASN A 36 -5.74 4.23 8.89
C ASN A 36 -4.85 3.22 9.62
N LEU A 37 -5.39 2.10 10.05
CA LEU A 37 -4.61 1.06 10.72
C LEU A 37 -4.98 -0.32 10.21
N TRP A 38 -3.96 -1.07 9.81
CA TRP A 38 -4.07 -2.45 9.34
C TRP A 38 -3.11 -3.33 10.13
N SER A 39 -3.49 -4.55 10.42
CA SER A 39 -2.64 -5.51 11.11
C SER A 39 -2.60 -6.83 10.34
N ALA A 40 -1.40 -7.35 10.13
CA ALA A 40 -1.17 -8.65 9.53
C ALA A 40 -0.35 -9.51 10.49
N ARG A 41 -0.78 -10.74 10.71
CA ARG A 41 -0.01 -11.66 11.55
C ARG A 41 0.99 -12.41 10.70
N LEU A 42 2.28 -12.17 10.97
CA LEU A 42 3.37 -12.83 10.26
C LEU A 42 3.76 -14.11 10.99
N PRO A 43 3.93 -15.23 10.27
CA PRO A 43 4.41 -16.48 10.88
C PRO A 43 5.83 -16.38 11.42
N GLU A 44 6.18 -17.25 12.35
CA GLU A 44 7.56 -17.48 12.75
C GLU A 44 8.44 -17.74 11.53
N GLY A 45 9.63 -17.22 11.52
CA GLY A 45 10.59 -17.38 10.44
C GLY A 45 10.44 -16.42 9.27
N THR A 46 9.40 -15.60 9.23
CA THR A 46 9.20 -14.62 8.14
C THR A 46 10.42 -13.70 8.00
N ARG A 47 10.91 -13.55 6.76
CA ARG A 47 12.09 -12.74 6.41
C ARG A 47 11.77 -11.64 5.42
N ALA A 48 10.78 -11.85 4.58
CA ALA A 48 10.42 -10.91 3.52
C ALA A 48 8.91 -10.66 3.56
N VAL A 49 8.55 -9.39 3.54
CA VAL A 49 7.14 -8.96 3.49
C VAL A 49 6.94 -8.14 2.23
N ARG A 50 5.79 -8.34 1.57
CA ARG A 50 5.37 -7.50 0.46
C ARG A 50 4.01 -6.89 0.79
N LEU A 51 3.90 -5.58 0.59
CA LEU A 51 2.65 -4.86 0.67
C LEU A 51 2.15 -4.64 -0.75
N LEU A 52 1.06 -5.28 -1.11
CA LEU A 52 0.45 -5.16 -2.44
C LEU A 52 -0.78 -4.29 -2.36
N SER A 53 -0.95 -3.40 -3.31
CA SER A 53 -2.12 -2.54 -3.40
C SER A 53 -2.44 -2.17 -4.84
N ARG A 54 -3.61 -1.57 -5.04
CA ARG A 54 -3.88 -0.85 -6.27
C ARG A 54 -2.88 0.30 -6.44
N ARG A 55 -2.73 0.78 -7.66
CA ARG A 55 -1.81 1.85 -8.03
C ARG A 55 -2.54 2.97 -8.75
N PHE A 56 -1.99 4.16 -8.68
CA PHE A 56 -2.48 5.31 -9.42
C PHE A 56 -1.33 6.26 -9.76
N VAL A 57 -1.56 7.12 -10.77
CA VAL A 57 -0.65 8.23 -11.10
C VAL A 57 -1.43 9.52 -10.89
N PRO A 58 -1.02 10.40 -9.96
CA PRO A 58 -1.78 11.61 -9.66
C PRO A 58 -2.11 12.48 -10.88
N GLY A 59 -1.15 12.63 -11.79
CA GLY A 59 -1.35 13.42 -13.00
C GLY A 59 -2.34 12.85 -14.01
N GLU A 60 -2.64 11.56 -13.94
CA GLU A 60 -3.68 10.94 -14.77
C GLU A 60 -5.08 11.24 -14.24
N ARG A 61 -5.19 11.49 -12.94
CA ARG A 61 -6.44 11.83 -12.28
C ARG A 61 -6.81 13.31 -12.47
N ASP A 62 -5.81 14.19 -12.43
CA ASP A 62 -5.96 15.63 -12.63
C ASP A 62 -4.76 16.13 -13.45
N PRO A 63 -4.99 16.57 -14.72
CA PRO A 63 -3.90 17.01 -15.58
C PRO A 63 -3.14 18.25 -15.08
N ARG A 64 -3.68 18.99 -14.11
CA ARG A 64 -2.98 20.11 -13.48
C ARG A 64 -1.90 19.65 -12.51
N ILE A 65 -1.96 18.39 -12.07
CA ILE A 65 -0.97 17.81 -11.17
C ILE A 65 0.20 17.29 -11.99
N ALA A 66 1.41 17.77 -11.70
CA ALA A 66 2.63 17.38 -12.41
C ALA A 66 3.21 16.04 -11.97
N ASP A 67 2.75 15.48 -10.84
CA ASP A 67 3.29 14.24 -10.30
C ASP A 67 2.92 13.07 -11.21
N ARG A 68 3.95 12.40 -11.73
CA ARG A 68 3.82 11.25 -12.63
C ARG A 68 4.32 9.96 -12.01
N ARG A 69 4.61 9.95 -10.71
CA ARG A 69 5.01 8.73 -10.00
C ARG A 69 3.84 7.75 -9.98
N VAL A 70 4.16 6.45 -10.01
CA VAL A 70 3.21 5.40 -9.71
C VAL A 70 3.12 5.26 -8.20
N LEU A 71 1.96 5.52 -7.63
CA LEU A 71 1.73 5.50 -6.19
C LEU A 71 0.76 4.38 -5.81
N GLY A 72 1.02 3.73 -4.69
CA GLY A 72 0.13 2.74 -4.10
C GLY A 72 -0.60 3.30 -2.88
N ILE A 73 -0.05 3.07 -1.69
CA ILE A 73 -0.58 3.60 -0.43
C ILE A 73 0.42 4.55 0.21
N ALA A 74 -0.09 5.53 0.95
CA ALA A 74 0.73 6.43 1.75
C ALA A 74 0.86 5.86 3.16
N VAL A 75 2.07 5.45 3.54
CA VAL A 75 2.35 4.80 4.83
C VAL A 75 3.02 5.79 5.76
N ARG A 76 2.39 6.04 6.90
CA ARG A 76 2.94 6.92 7.93
C ARG A 76 3.96 6.18 8.79
N ALA A 77 3.68 4.91 9.13
CA ALA A 77 4.55 4.09 9.96
C ALA A 77 4.27 2.61 9.74
N VAL A 78 5.30 1.79 9.95
CA VAL A 78 5.17 0.33 10.01
C VAL A 78 5.77 -0.12 11.33
N HIS A 79 5.01 -0.86 12.12
CA HIS A 79 5.46 -1.42 13.39
C HIS A 79 5.45 -2.93 13.33
N LEU A 80 6.42 -3.54 13.96
CA LEU A 80 6.51 -4.98 14.16
C LEU A 80 6.57 -5.23 15.67
N ALA A 81 5.62 -6.00 16.20
CA ALA A 81 5.49 -6.24 17.64
C ALA A 81 5.54 -4.92 18.44
N GLU A 82 4.76 -3.94 18.00
CA GLU A 82 4.59 -2.61 18.61
C GLU A 82 5.82 -1.69 18.55
N ARG A 83 6.85 -2.06 17.78
CA ARG A 83 8.04 -1.24 17.58
C ARG A 83 8.19 -0.82 16.12
N PRO A 84 8.60 0.42 15.85
CA PRO A 84 8.89 0.84 14.48
C PRO A 84 9.96 -0.07 13.84
N ILE A 85 9.77 -0.42 12.58
CA ILE A 85 10.80 -1.14 11.85
C ILE A 85 12.00 -0.20 11.56
N ALA A 86 13.19 -0.79 11.46
CA ALA A 86 14.39 -0.03 11.15
C ALA A 86 14.32 0.60 9.76
N ALA A 87 14.96 1.75 9.57
CA ALA A 87 14.99 2.44 8.28
C ALA A 87 15.52 1.54 7.14
N GLY A 88 16.50 0.69 7.42
CA GLY A 88 17.06 -0.24 6.45
C GLY A 88 16.15 -1.41 6.09
N ALA A 89 15.02 -1.60 6.76
CA ALA A 89 14.07 -2.65 6.44
C ALA A 89 13.23 -2.31 5.20
N TYR A 90 13.08 -1.03 4.86
CA TYR A 90 12.36 -0.60 3.66
C TYR A 90 13.15 -0.95 2.41
N GLY A 91 12.66 -1.90 1.63
CA GLY A 91 13.31 -2.39 0.42
C GLY A 91 12.78 -1.73 -0.85
N ARG A 92 12.60 -2.52 -1.91
CA ARG A 92 12.06 -2.02 -3.17
C ARG A 92 10.60 -1.61 -3.04
N GLY A 93 10.16 -0.72 -3.92
CA GLY A 93 8.76 -0.33 -4.03
C GLY A 93 8.36 0.82 -3.12
N TRP A 94 9.30 1.43 -2.44
CA TRP A 94 9.09 2.61 -1.61
C TRP A 94 9.65 3.84 -2.30
N HIS A 95 8.86 4.90 -2.36
CA HIS A 95 9.35 6.22 -2.75
C HIS A 95 10.10 6.88 -1.59
N LEU A 96 10.78 7.98 -1.87
CA LEU A 96 11.46 8.73 -0.82
C LEU A 96 10.46 9.22 0.21
N SER A 97 10.88 9.21 1.47
CA SER A 97 10.06 9.68 2.58
C SER A 97 9.72 11.16 2.43
N GLU A 98 8.45 11.49 2.53
CA GLU A 98 7.96 12.86 2.65
C GLU A 98 7.83 13.24 4.14
N ALA A 99 7.39 14.47 4.43
CA ALA A 99 7.38 14.96 5.82
C ALA A 99 6.58 14.08 6.78
N GLU A 100 5.45 13.54 6.34
CA GLU A 100 4.51 12.81 7.20
C GLU A 100 4.26 11.37 6.77
N TRP A 101 4.64 11.00 5.54
CA TRP A 101 4.42 9.65 5.02
C TRP A 101 5.40 9.28 3.93
N ARG A 102 5.35 8.02 3.55
CA ARG A 102 6.10 7.44 2.43
C ARG A 102 5.13 6.68 1.55
N TRP A 103 5.13 6.98 0.26
CA TRP A 103 4.33 6.25 -0.71
C TRP A 103 4.97 4.93 -1.09
N THR A 104 4.16 3.88 -1.23
CA THR A 104 4.56 2.69 -1.98
C THR A 104 4.28 2.89 -3.47
N ASP A 105 4.81 1.99 -4.31
CA ASP A 105 4.49 1.95 -5.74
C ASP A 105 3.41 0.90 -6.08
N GLY A 106 2.80 0.29 -5.08
CA GLY A 106 1.82 -0.79 -5.21
C GLY A 106 2.41 -2.18 -4.96
N ASP A 107 3.72 -2.31 -4.84
CA ASP A 107 4.41 -3.56 -4.49
C ASP A 107 5.67 -3.21 -3.69
N ALA A 108 5.49 -2.93 -2.41
CA ALA A 108 6.57 -2.50 -1.54
C ALA A 108 7.09 -3.67 -0.69
N ARG A 109 8.39 -3.73 -0.52
CA ARG A 109 9.06 -4.81 0.21
C ARG A 109 9.63 -4.33 1.52
N ILE A 110 9.53 -5.21 2.53
CA ILE A 110 10.14 -5.02 3.84
C ILE A 110 11.01 -6.24 4.12
N GLY A 111 12.29 -6.01 4.42
CA GLY A 111 13.23 -7.05 4.80
C GLY A 111 13.34 -7.14 6.32
N LEU A 112 13.22 -8.35 6.85
CA LEU A 112 13.29 -8.61 8.28
C LEU A 112 14.36 -9.65 8.57
N ARG A 113 14.90 -9.63 9.79
CA ARG A 113 15.57 -10.81 10.32
C ARG A 113 14.52 -11.89 10.53
N PRO A 114 14.86 -13.19 10.34
CA PRO A 114 13.88 -14.25 10.54
C PRO A 114 13.20 -14.08 11.90
N LEU A 115 11.87 -14.04 11.91
CA LEU A 115 11.13 -13.83 13.14
C LEU A 115 11.29 -15.03 14.05
N ALA A 116 11.66 -14.79 15.33
CA ALA A 116 11.79 -15.83 16.34
C ALA A 116 10.45 -16.43 16.74
N ARG A 117 9.34 -15.71 16.47
CA ARG A 117 7.98 -16.14 16.75
C ARG A 117 7.01 -15.41 15.82
N ALA A 118 5.76 -15.86 15.75
CA ALA A 118 4.72 -15.13 15.04
C ALA A 118 4.51 -13.76 15.69
N MET A 119 4.37 -12.72 14.87
CA MET A 119 4.22 -11.33 15.31
C MET A 119 3.21 -10.58 14.44
N ALA A 120 2.60 -9.56 15.02
CA ALA A 120 1.75 -8.64 14.27
C ALA A 120 2.60 -7.57 13.59
N LEU A 121 2.37 -7.39 12.29
CA LEU A 121 2.86 -6.24 11.53
C LEU A 121 1.71 -5.23 11.45
N GLU A 122 1.94 -4.02 11.94
CA GLU A 122 0.95 -2.96 11.92
C GLU A 122 1.35 -1.89 10.90
N ILE A 123 0.40 -1.56 10.02
CA ILE A 123 0.60 -0.58 8.95
C ILE A 123 -0.31 0.60 9.22
N TYR A 124 0.31 1.75 9.47
CA TYR A 124 -0.41 3.02 9.68
C TYR A 124 -0.38 3.81 8.40
N THR A 125 -1.54 4.07 7.82
CA THR A 125 -1.66 4.90 6.63
C THR A 125 -1.88 6.35 6.98
N ALA A 126 -1.53 7.26 6.07
CA ALA A 126 -1.61 8.69 6.31
C ALA A 126 -3.01 9.23 6.02
N PRO A 127 -3.72 9.78 7.03
CA PRO A 127 -5.09 10.27 6.82
C PRO A 127 -5.17 11.50 5.90
N GLY A 128 -4.08 12.27 5.78
CA GLY A 128 -4.04 13.44 4.90
C GLY A 128 -3.74 13.13 3.44
N ALA A 129 -3.30 11.91 3.13
CA ALA A 129 -3.05 11.49 1.76
C ALA A 129 -4.32 10.88 1.18
N VAL A 130 -4.77 11.38 0.03
CA VAL A 130 -6.01 10.90 -0.60
C VAL A 130 -5.67 10.12 -1.86
N PRO A 131 -5.61 8.79 -1.79
CA PRO A 131 -5.43 7.98 -2.98
C PRO A 131 -6.70 7.95 -3.81
N GLY A 132 -6.55 7.67 -5.10
CA GLY A 132 -7.68 7.47 -5.97
C GLY A 132 -7.29 6.48 -7.05
N TYR A 133 -7.93 5.32 -7.04
CA TYR A 133 -7.61 4.22 -7.93
C TYR A 133 -8.71 4.02 -8.96
N TRP A 134 -8.33 3.77 -10.21
CA TRP A 134 -9.27 3.42 -11.25
C TRP A 134 -9.60 1.94 -11.21
N ILE A 135 -10.90 1.62 -11.22
CA ILE A 135 -11.39 0.26 -11.35
C ILE A 135 -11.99 0.08 -12.74
N ALA A 136 -11.53 -0.96 -13.45
CA ALA A 136 -12.07 -1.31 -14.74
C ALA A 136 -13.56 -1.70 -14.63
N PRO A 137 -14.37 -1.47 -15.67
CA PRO A 137 -15.76 -1.91 -15.68
C PRO A 137 -15.83 -3.43 -15.58
N VAL A 138 -16.81 -3.93 -14.83
CA VAL A 138 -17.08 -5.37 -14.74
C VAL A 138 -17.72 -5.80 -16.07
N GLU A 139 -17.10 -6.78 -16.75
CA GLU A 139 -17.72 -7.38 -17.93
C GLU A 139 -18.90 -8.24 -17.49
N SER A 140 -20.08 -7.88 -17.97
CA SER A 140 -21.24 -8.71 -17.78
C SER A 140 -21.26 -9.80 -18.86
N THR A 141 -21.11 -11.01 -18.45
CA THR A 141 -21.23 -12.19 -19.30
C THR A 141 -22.64 -12.73 -19.30
#